data_e6302db274ccba4a07a969c8cf62476b
#
_entry.id   e6302db274ccba4a07a969c8cf62476b
#
_cell.length_a   1.000
_cell.length_b   1.000
_cell.length_c   1.000
_cell.angle_alpha   90.00
_cell.angle_beta   90.00
_cell.angle_gamma   90.00
#
_symmetry.space_group_name_H-M   'P 1'
#
loop_
_entity.id
_entity.type
_entity.pdbx_description
1 polymer ?
#
loop_
_entity_poly.entity_id
_entity_poly.type
_entity_poly.pdbx_seq_one_letter_code
_entity_poly.pdbx_strand_id
1 'polypeptide(L)'
;DYQNGTERCAGAVRHIREYDQYINVQGDMPDVTVEMINRTERNLLMCDVVTAWTEMDPRLQADPNSVKLVHNNVYAHWFGRGFTYGAQHLGIYGYSSKALRRYRDVPSQYEIEEGLEQLRWFQLHQKIAVTRVDFNGIEINTPEDAERWNDSR
;
A
#
# COMPACT_ATOMS: atom_id res chain seq x y z
N ASP A 1 -14.68 -14.58 4.98
CA ASP A 1 -14.55 -13.11 5.08
C ASP A 1 -13.05 -12.77 5.15
N TYR A 2 -12.64 -11.71 4.45
CA TYR A 2 -11.26 -11.25 4.43
C TYR A 2 -11.12 -10.01 5.31
N GLN A 3 -10.04 -9.93 6.09
CA GLN A 3 -9.82 -8.84 7.05
C GLN A 3 -9.27 -7.57 6.41
N ASN A 4 -8.56 -7.69 5.26
CA ASN A 4 -7.91 -6.57 4.59
C ASN A 4 -7.85 -6.74 3.07
N GLY A 5 -7.31 -5.74 2.37
CA GLY A 5 -7.22 -5.72 0.91
C GLY A 5 -6.29 -6.78 0.34
N THR A 6 -5.15 -7.02 0.99
CA THR A 6 -4.18 -8.04 0.55
C THR A 6 -4.74 -9.46 0.68
N GLU A 7 -5.52 -9.74 1.74
CA GLU A 7 -6.21 -11.04 1.88
C GLU A 7 -7.25 -11.26 0.78
N ARG A 8 -7.98 -10.21 0.39
CA ARG A 8 -8.92 -10.29 -0.76
C ARG A 8 -8.19 -10.64 -2.05
N CYS A 9 -7.05 -9.99 -2.31
CA CYS A 9 -6.21 -10.30 -3.46
C CYS A 9 -5.66 -11.73 -3.40
N ALA A 10 -5.17 -12.17 -2.24
CA ALA A 10 -4.69 -13.54 -2.04
C ALA A 10 -5.81 -14.58 -2.21
N GLY A 11 -7.03 -14.26 -1.78
CA GLY A 11 -8.21 -15.07 -2.05
C GLY A 11 -8.56 -15.15 -3.53
N ALA A 12 -8.59 -14.00 -4.21
CA ALA A 12 -8.91 -13.92 -5.63
C ALA A 12 -7.93 -14.71 -6.50
N VAL A 13 -6.63 -14.65 -6.23
CA VAL A 13 -5.60 -15.36 -7.01
C VAL A 13 -5.74 -16.90 -6.95
N ARG A 14 -6.45 -17.43 -5.97
CA ARG A 14 -6.75 -18.87 -5.90
C ARG A 14 -7.73 -19.30 -7.00
N HIS A 15 -8.55 -18.38 -7.47
CA HIS A 15 -9.60 -18.60 -8.47
C HIS A 15 -9.22 -18.03 -9.84
N ILE A 16 -8.53 -16.88 -9.87
CA ILE A 16 -8.07 -16.21 -11.07
C ILE A 16 -6.60 -16.59 -11.28
N ARG A 17 -6.33 -17.57 -12.15
CA ARG A 17 -4.98 -18.13 -12.37
C ARG A 17 -4.30 -17.65 -13.64
N GLU A 18 -4.96 -16.79 -14.38
CA GLU A 18 -4.54 -16.38 -15.73
C GLU A 18 -3.45 -15.30 -15.75
N TYR A 19 -3.22 -14.65 -14.59
CA TYR A 19 -2.30 -13.53 -14.49
C TYR A 19 -1.16 -13.82 -13.52
N ASP A 20 0.03 -13.32 -13.85
CA ASP A 20 1.22 -13.44 -13.02
C ASP A 20 1.38 -12.27 -12.06
N GLN A 21 0.73 -11.14 -12.35
CA GLN A 21 0.83 -9.91 -11.60
C GLN A 21 -0.55 -9.31 -11.31
N TYR A 22 -0.68 -8.69 -10.16
CA TYR A 22 -1.91 -8.08 -9.67
C TYR A 22 -1.60 -6.70 -9.10
N ILE A 23 -2.40 -5.72 -9.46
CA ILE A 23 -2.36 -4.38 -8.85
C ILE A 23 -3.60 -4.24 -7.97
N ASN A 24 -3.37 -3.92 -6.71
CA ASN A 24 -4.40 -3.56 -5.74
C ASN A 24 -4.40 -2.05 -5.55
N VAL A 25 -5.50 -1.42 -5.89
CA VAL A 25 -5.78 -0.02 -5.59
C VAL A 25 -6.84 -0.01 -4.51
N GLN A 26 -6.55 0.58 -3.38
CA GLN A 26 -7.53 0.68 -2.29
C GLN A 26 -8.63 1.67 -2.66
N GLY A 27 -9.86 1.38 -2.20
CA GLY A 27 -11.05 2.14 -2.58
C GLY A 27 -11.13 3.56 -2.00
N ASP A 28 -10.27 3.88 -1.05
CA ASP A 28 -10.08 5.20 -0.44
C ASP A 28 -9.13 6.13 -1.21
N MET A 29 -8.67 5.70 -2.38
CA MET A 29 -7.80 6.48 -3.27
C MET A 29 -8.52 6.90 -4.56
N PRO A 30 -9.46 7.86 -4.52
CA PRO A 30 -10.25 8.24 -5.69
C PRO A 30 -9.42 8.96 -6.77
N ASP A 31 -8.29 9.54 -6.40
CA ASP A 31 -7.40 10.31 -7.29
C ASP A 31 -6.23 9.48 -7.85
N VAL A 32 -6.34 8.15 -7.82
CA VAL A 32 -5.34 7.28 -8.46
C VAL A 32 -5.25 7.56 -9.96
N THR A 33 -4.03 7.62 -10.48
CA THR A 33 -3.77 7.86 -11.90
C THR A 33 -3.23 6.60 -12.60
N VAL A 34 -3.39 6.55 -13.92
CA VAL A 34 -2.81 5.47 -14.75
C VAL A 34 -1.28 5.42 -14.60
N GLU A 35 -0.62 6.57 -14.45
CA GLU A 35 0.84 6.63 -14.26
C GLU A 35 1.26 5.98 -12.94
N MET A 36 0.51 6.18 -11.85
CA MET A 36 0.78 5.54 -10.56
C MET A 36 0.69 4.01 -10.67
N ILE A 37 -0.33 3.51 -11.35
CA ILE A 37 -0.53 2.07 -11.62
C ILE A 37 0.64 1.53 -12.45
N ASN A 38 0.98 2.18 -13.56
CA ASN A 38 2.06 1.76 -14.46
C ASN A 38 3.43 1.75 -13.77
N ARG A 39 3.73 2.73 -12.92
CA ARG A 39 4.98 2.76 -12.14
C ARG A 39 5.05 1.60 -11.14
N THR A 40 3.95 1.29 -10.49
CA THR A 40 3.86 0.14 -9.57
C THR A 40 4.07 -1.18 -10.31
N GLU A 41 3.42 -1.35 -11.47
CA GLU A 41 3.56 -2.54 -12.32
C GLU A 41 5.00 -2.76 -12.78
N ARG A 42 5.68 -1.71 -13.28
CA ARG A 42 7.08 -1.82 -13.75
C ARG A 42 8.02 -2.36 -12.69
N ASN A 43 7.83 -2.01 -11.43
CA ASN A 43 8.67 -2.49 -10.34
C ASN A 43 8.40 -3.96 -9.97
N LEU A 44 7.25 -4.54 -10.37
CA LEU A 44 7.00 -5.98 -10.23
C LEU A 44 7.91 -6.85 -11.10
N LEU A 45 8.56 -6.29 -12.10
CA LEU A 45 9.60 -7.00 -12.87
C LEU A 45 10.83 -7.32 -12.01
N MET A 46 11.04 -6.59 -10.92
CA MET A 46 12.23 -6.69 -10.06
C MET A 46 11.93 -7.25 -8.67
N CYS A 47 10.68 -7.22 -8.24
CA CYS A 47 10.30 -7.63 -6.89
C CYS A 47 8.88 -8.20 -6.85
N ASP A 48 8.66 -9.21 -6.03
CA ASP A 48 7.35 -9.89 -5.89
C ASP A 48 6.27 -9.04 -5.19
N VAL A 49 6.67 -8.01 -4.42
CA VAL A 49 5.77 -7.08 -3.73
C VAL A 49 6.28 -5.67 -3.90
N VAL A 50 5.40 -4.78 -4.32
CA VAL A 50 5.69 -3.35 -4.56
C VAL A 50 4.62 -2.51 -3.89
N THR A 51 4.99 -1.34 -3.40
CA THR A 51 4.03 -0.30 -2.98
C THR A 51 4.46 1.08 -3.46
N ALA A 52 3.51 2.02 -3.50
CA ALA A 52 3.77 3.39 -3.90
C ALA A 52 3.98 4.32 -2.71
N TRP A 53 4.73 5.39 -2.94
CA TRP A 53 4.92 6.48 -1.99
C TRP A 53 5.05 7.83 -2.68
N THR A 54 4.76 8.89 -1.94
CA THR A 54 4.97 10.27 -2.36
C THR A 54 5.71 11.06 -1.27
N GLU A 55 6.15 12.26 -1.59
CA GLU A 55 6.71 13.17 -0.58
C GLU A 55 5.66 13.45 0.51
N MET A 56 6.12 13.50 1.74
CA MET A 56 5.24 13.75 2.88
C MET A 56 4.69 15.18 2.83
N ASP A 57 3.37 15.30 2.78
CA ASP A 57 2.73 16.60 3.02
C ASP A 57 2.96 16.99 4.49
N PRO A 58 3.54 18.17 4.78
CA PRO A 58 3.76 18.63 6.15
C PRO A 58 2.51 18.63 7.03
N ARG A 59 1.32 18.79 6.43
CA ARG A 59 0.03 18.76 7.15
C ARG A 59 -0.34 17.36 7.64
N LEU A 60 0.13 16.32 6.93
CA LEU A 60 -0.13 14.91 7.25
C LEU A 60 0.95 14.29 8.12
N GLN A 61 2.05 15.00 8.38
CA GLN A 61 3.19 14.47 9.11
C GLN A 61 2.84 14.01 10.53
N ALA A 62 1.98 14.75 11.21
CA ALA A 62 1.50 14.43 12.56
C ALA A 62 0.11 13.75 12.57
N ASP A 63 -0.51 13.55 11.40
CA ASP A 63 -1.82 12.92 11.30
C ASP A 63 -1.71 11.42 11.61
N PRO A 64 -2.44 10.89 12.61
CA PRO A 64 -2.45 9.48 12.95
C PRO A 64 -3.12 8.60 11.87
N ASN A 65 -3.89 9.16 10.95
CA ASN A 65 -4.47 8.43 9.83
C ASN A 65 -3.49 8.25 8.68
N SER A 66 -2.50 9.13 8.55
CA SER A 66 -1.47 9.04 7.53
C SER A 66 -0.44 7.96 7.87
N VAL A 67 -0.20 7.03 6.96
CA VAL A 67 0.83 6.01 7.09
C VAL A 67 2.16 6.55 6.58
N LYS A 68 3.19 6.50 7.43
CA LYS A 68 4.55 6.89 7.10
C LYS A 68 5.35 5.67 6.67
N LEU A 69 6.20 5.86 5.67
CA LEU A 69 7.07 4.84 5.10
C LEU A 69 8.53 5.23 5.27
N VAL A 70 9.29 4.37 5.95
CA VAL A 70 10.76 4.46 6.00
C VAL A 70 11.34 3.56 4.92
N HIS A 71 12.20 4.10 4.04
CA HIS A 71 12.75 3.38 2.89
C HIS A 71 14.14 3.90 2.49
N ASN A 72 14.84 3.15 1.64
CA ASN A 72 16.12 3.52 1.04
C ASN A 72 16.02 3.84 -0.47
N ASN A 73 14.85 4.27 -0.94
CA ASN A 73 14.49 4.50 -2.35
C ASN A 73 14.33 3.21 -3.21
N VAL A 74 14.68 2.05 -2.68
CA VAL A 74 14.53 0.75 -3.37
C VAL A 74 13.56 -0.16 -2.61
N TYR A 75 13.75 -0.25 -1.30
CA TYR A 75 12.95 -1.13 -0.44
C TYR A 75 12.41 -0.39 0.77
N ALA A 76 11.20 -0.78 1.18
CA ALA A 76 10.63 -0.41 2.46
C ALA A 76 11.43 -1.04 3.60
N HIS A 77 11.61 -0.28 4.68
CA HIS A 77 12.20 -0.73 5.93
C HIS A 77 11.16 -0.82 7.04
N TRP A 78 10.20 0.11 7.07
CA TRP A 78 9.12 0.09 8.04
C TRP A 78 7.93 0.94 7.58
N PHE A 79 6.76 0.63 8.12
CA PHE A 79 5.54 1.41 7.99
C PHE A 79 4.97 1.66 9.38
N GLY A 80 4.42 2.83 9.62
CA GLY A 80 3.77 3.15 10.91
C GLY A 80 3.02 4.46 10.86
N ARG A 81 2.17 4.64 11.87
CA ARG A 81 1.39 5.87 12.06
C ARG A 81 1.97 6.75 13.17
N GLY A 82 2.67 6.14 14.14
CA GLY A 82 3.09 6.76 15.38
C GLY A 82 4.32 7.66 15.30
N PHE A 83 5.04 7.74 14.17
CA PHE A 83 6.20 8.61 13.99
C PHE A 83 5.91 9.72 12.97
N THR A 84 6.74 10.78 13.02
CA THR A 84 6.52 12.02 12.26
C THR A 84 7.59 12.27 11.19
N TYR A 85 8.21 11.22 10.67
CA TYR A 85 9.22 11.28 9.62
C TYR A 85 8.98 10.20 8.57
N GLY A 86 9.67 10.27 7.44
CA GLY A 86 9.52 9.33 6.32
C GLY A 86 8.68 9.90 5.19
N ALA A 87 8.42 9.09 4.19
CA ALA A 87 7.56 9.40 3.06
C ALA A 87 6.10 9.09 3.38
N GLN A 88 5.16 9.67 2.65
CA GLN A 88 3.76 9.28 2.71
C GLN A 88 3.59 7.98 1.92
N HIS A 89 3.14 6.93 2.59
CA HIS A 89 2.75 5.69 1.95
C HIS A 89 1.39 5.87 1.27
N LEU A 90 1.20 5.26 0.10
CA LEU A 90 -0.05 5.28 -0.65
C LEU A 90 -0.62 3.87 -0.79
N GLY A 91 -1.94 3.74 -0.70
CA GLY A 91 -2.67 2.47 -0.75
C GLY A 91 -2.70 1.79 -2.13
N ILE A 92 -1.57 1.82 -2.85
CA ILE A 92 -1.39 1.12 -4.13
C ILE A 92 -0.33 0.05 -3.94
N TYR A 93 -0.68 -1.19 -4.30
CA TYR A 93 0.23 -2.31 -4.19
C TYR A 93 0.29 -3.11 -5.48
N GLY A 94 1.48 -3.59 -5.79
CA GLY A 94 1.70 -4.62 -6.80
C GLY A 94 2.12 -5.93 -6.16
N TYR A 95 1.60 -7.04 -6.66
CA TYR A 95 1.94 -8.37 -6.18
C TYR A 95 2.18 -9.32 -7.34
N SER A 96 3.21 -10.18 -7.22
CA SER A 96 3.26 -11.39 -8.04
C SER A 96 2.23 -12.41 -7.55
N SER A 97 1.74 -13.26 -8.44
CA SER A 97 0.85 -14.36 -8.05
C SER A 97 1.53 -15.30 -7.05
N LYS A 98 2.85 -15.45 -7.16
CA LYS A 98 3.68 -16.24 -6.25
C LYS A 98 3.68 -15.65 -4.82
N ALA A 99 3.83 -14.32 -4.67
CA ALA A 99 3.76 -13.66 -3.37
C ALA A 99 2.39 -13.86 -2.74
N LEU A 100 1.30 -13.55 -3.46
CA LEU A 100 -0.06 -13.68 -2.94
C LEU A 100 -0.40 -15.11 -2.48
N ARG A 101 0.08 -16.14 -3.18
CA ARG A 101 -0.11 -17.54 -2.75
C ARG A 101 0.62 -17.88 -1.45
N ARG A 102 1.64 -17.12 -1.08
CA ARG A 102 2.39 -17.25 0.17
C ARG A 102 1.84 -16.41 1.31
N TYR A 103 0.97 -15.45 1.00
CA TYR A 103 0.34 -14.59 2.00
C TYR A 103 -0.60 -15.43 2.86
N ARG A 104 -0.33 -15.49 4.15
CA ARG A 104 -1.04 -16.34 5.11
C ARG A 104 -2.24 -15.61 5.70
N ASP A 105 -3.26 -16.39 6.05
CA ASP A 105 -4.48 -15.88 6.66
C ASP A 105 -4.29 -15.47 8.15
N VAL A 106 -3.11 -15.73 8.74
CA VAL A 106 -2.79 -15.37 10.12
C VAL A 106 -2.05 -14.05 10.16
N PRO A 107 -2.61 -13.01 10.78
CA PRO A 107 -1.95 -11.72 10.94
C PRO A 107 -0.61 -11.83 11.68
N SER A 108 0.34 -10.97 11.33
CA SER A 108 1.58 -10.84 12.06
C SER A 108 1.38 -10.03 13.35
N GLN A 109 2.24 -10.21 14.35
CA GLN A 109 2.21 -9.40 15.55
C GLN A 109 2.32 -7.90 15.22
N TYR A 110 3.23 -7.52 14.35
CA TYR A 110 3.43 -6.12 13.94
C TYR A 110 2.21 -5.54 13.22
N GLU A 111 1.54 -6.36 12.39
CA GLU A 111 0.31 -5.95 11.73
C GLU A 111 -0.81 -5.66 12.73
N ILE A 112 -0.93 -6.48 13.78
CA ILE A 112 -1.93 -6.29 14.84
C ILE A 112 -1.63 -5.02 15.64
N GLU A 113 -0.37 -4.81 16.02
CA GLU A 113 0.05 -3.67 16.84
C GLU A 113 -0.07 -2.33 16.10
N GLU A 114 0.31 -2.28 14.82
CA GLU A 114 0.30 -1.05 14.01
C GLU A 114 -1.03 -0.87 13.23
N GLY A 115 -1.85 -1.92 13.11
CA GLY A 115 -3.04 -1.90 12.27
C GLY A 115 -2.72 -1.80 10.78
N LEU A 116 -1.59 -2.36 10.32
CA LEU A 116 -1.06 -2.22 8.96
C LEU A 116 -0.77 -3.57 8.32
N GLU A 117 -1.60 -3.98 7.36
CA GLU A 117 -1.55 -5.29 6.68
C GLU A 117 -0.22 -5.58 5.97
N GLN A 118 0.46 -4.56 5.46
CA GLN A 118 1.72 -4.71 4.74
C GLN A 118 2.87 -5.16 5.63
N LEU A 119 2.77 -5.02 6.94
CA LEU A 119 3.80 -5.48 7.88
C LEU A 119 3.87 -7.01 7.94
N ARG A 120 2.81 -7.73 7.53
CA ARG A 120 2.83 -9.18 7.41
C ARG A 120 3.88 -9.67 6.42
N TRP A 121 4.17 -8.90 5.37
CA TRP A 121 5.21 -9.24 4.41
C TRP A 121 6.59 -9.34 5.03
N PHE A 122 6.92 -8.48 6.00
CA PHE A 122 8.20 -8.54 6.72
C PHE A 122 8.32 -9.82 7.55
N GLN A 123 7.24 -10.25 8.20
CA GLN A 123 7.23 -11.52 8.93
C GLN A 123 7.38 -12.72 7.99
N LEU A 124 6.93 -12.61 6.75
CA LEU A 124 7.12 -13.61 5.71
C LEU A 124 8.50 -13.52 5.05
N HIS A 125 9.41 -12.69 5.57
CA HIS A 125 10.72 -12.38 4.98
C HIS A 125 10.65 -11.93 3.52
N GLN A 126 9.54 -11.29 3.15
CA GLN A 126 9.33 -10.74 1.82
C GLN A 126 9.78 -9.28 1.78
N LYS A 127 10.67 -8.96 0.85
CA LYS A 127 11.02 -7.57 0.55
C LYS A 127 9.86 -6.88 -0.15
N ILE A 128 9.64 -5.62 0.21
CA ILE A 128 8.67 -4.75 -0.44
C ILE A 128 9.47 -3.68 -1.18
N ALA A 129 9.45 -3.71 -2.51
CA ALA A 129 10.02 -2.63 -3.30
C ALA A 129 9.11 -1.39 -3.22
N VAL A 130 9.71 -0.21 -3.34
CA VAL A 130 8.98 1.05 -3.27
C VAL A 130 9.11 1.82 -4.57
N THR A 131 8.03 2.45 -5.03
CA THR A 131 8.04 3.31 -6.20
C THR A 131 7.54 4.70 -5.84
N ARG A 132 8.33 5.73 -6.20
CA ARG A 132 7.91 7.11 -6.04
C ARG A 132 6.89 7.46 -7.12
N VAL A 133 5.82 8.10 -6.72
CA VAL A 133 4.80 8.66 -7.60
C VAL A 133 4.49 10.10 -7.20
N ASP A 134 4.01 10.90 -8.14
CA ASP A 134 3.48 12.23 -7.84
C ASP A 134 2.00 12.08 -7.49
N PHE A 135 1.64 12.46 -6.27
CA PHE A 135 0.27 12.39 -5.78
C PHE A 135 -0.10 13.71 -5.10
N ASN A 136 -1.08 14.39 -5.68
CA ASN A 136 -1.64 15.62 -5.15
C ASN A 136 -3.12 15.46 -4.77
N GLY A 137 -3.57 14.20 -4.66
CA GLY A 137 -4.95 13.85 -4.33
C GLY A 137 -5.19 13.74 -2.83
N ILE A 138 -6.37 13.26 -2.51
CA ILE A 138 -6.83 13.02 -1.14
C ILE A 138 -7.04 11.51 -0.96
N GLU A 139 -6.52 10.95 0.14
CA GLU A 139 -6.92 9.64 0.64
C GLU A 139 -8.13 9.84 1.56
N ILE A 140 -9.22 9.13 1.30
CA ILE A 140 -10.47 9.28 2.06
C ILE A 140 -10.44 8.35 3.26
N ASN A 141 -9.89 8.83 4.39
CA ASN A 141 -9.83 8.08 5.65
C ASN A 141 -10.98 8.45 6.59
N THR A 142 -11.58 9.64 6.41
CA THR A 142 -12.63 10.19 7.27
C THR A 142 -13.78 10.77 6.43
N PRO A 143 -14.98 10.98 7.00
CA PRO A 143 -16.07 11.70 6.32
C PRO A 143 -15.64 13.08 5.85
N GLU A 144 -14.82 13.80 6.64
CA GLU A 144 -14.31 15.13 6.32
C GLU A 144 -13.38 15.10 5.10
N ASP A 145 -12.63 14.00 4.88
CA ASP A 145 -11.83 13.82 3.68
C ASP A 145 -12.72 13.70 2.44
N ALA A 146 -13.83 12.96 2.56
CA ALA A 146 -14.80 12.81 1.48
C ALA A 146 -15.46 14.16 1.11
N GLU A 147 -15.79 14.98 2.10
CA GLU A 147 -16.31 16.34 1.87
C GLU A 147 -15.26 17.20 1.14
N ARG A 148 -14.02 17.23 1.64
CA ARG A 148 -12.91 17.96 0.99
C ARG A 148 -12.68 17.51 -0.45
N TRP A 149 -12.76 16.22 -0.71
CA TRP A 149 -12.59 15.67 -2.05
C TRP A 149 -13.71 16.12 -2.99
N ASN A 150 -14.96 16.12 -2.52
CA ASN A 150 -16.11 16.62 -3.29
C ASN A 150 -15.99 18.13 -3.59
N ASP A 151 -15.57 18.92 -2.61
CA ASP A 151 -15.44 20.39 -2.75
C ASP A 151 -14.28 20.80 -3.69
N SER A 152 -13.33 19.91 -3.94
CA SER A 152 -12.17 20.15 -4.80
C SER A 152 -12.45 19.95 -6.31
N ARG A 153 -13.66 19.53 -6.67
CA ARG A 153 -14.10 19.23 -8.04
C ARG A 153 -15.16 20.19 -8.52
#